data_85abc9a3f8195b1172ebe003acc31807
#
_entry.id   85abc9a3f8195b1172ebe003acc31807
#
_cell.length_a   1.000
_cell.length_b   1.000
_cell.length_c   1.000
_cell.angle_alpha   90.00
_cell.angle_beta   90.00
_cell.angle_gamma   90.00
#
_symmetry.space_group_name_H-M   'P 1'
#
loop_
_entity.id
_entity.type
_entity.pdbx_description
1 polymer ?
#
loop_
_entity_poly.entity_id
_entity_poly.type
_entity_poly.pdbx_seq_one_letter_code
_entity_poly.pdbx_strand_id
1 'polypeptide(L)'
;MRSQHIWTGKNQDGKRREVRATKFGGAWRFQAKTAGDLEWTYYERPLLEDVLALKEIITRKYQRRRASIEDVASIEKLIQRQEDNG
;
A
#
# COMPACT_ATOMS: atom_id res chain seq x y z
N MET A 1 -17.50 -1.77 -0.59
CA MET A 1 -16.89 -1.10 -1.74
C MET A 1 -15.39 -1.34 -1.75
N ARG A 2 -14.80 -1.61 -2.90
CA ARG A 2 -13.38 -1.93 -3.03
C ARG A 2 -12.59 -0.69 -3.44
N SER A 3 -11.54 -0.37 -2.70
CA SER A 3 -10.62 0.72 -3.03
C SER A 3 -9.30 0.13 -3.49
N GLN A 4 -8.74 0.66 -4.57
CA GLN A 4 -7.49 0.18 -5.11
C GLN A 4 -6.58 1.36 -5.43
N HIS A 5 -5.31 1.24 -5.05
CA HIS A 5 -4.29 2.24 -5.31
C HIS A 5 -3.07 1.56 -5.92
N ILE A 6 -2.58 2.11 -7.01
CA ILE A 6 -1.44 1.55 -7.73
C ILE A 6 -0.38 2.64 -7.88
N TRP A 7 0.87 2.28 -7.58
CA TRP A 7 1.98 3.21 -7.79
C TRP A 7 3.23 2.45 -8.20
N THR A 8 4.21 3.16 -8.70
CA THR A 8 5.47 2.59 -9.12
C THR A 8 6.61 3.25 -8.38
N GLY A 9 7.66 2.48 -8.15
CA GLY A 9 8.90 2.95 -7.56
C GLY A 9 10.05 2.13 -8.11
N LYS A 10 11.20 2.21 -7.46
CA LYS A 10 12.36 1.39 -7.81
C LYS A 10 12.74 0.54 -6.60
N ASN A 11 13.17 -0.69 -6.87
CA ASN A 11 13.71 -1.54 -5.81
C ASN A 11 15.18 -1.21 -5.57
N GLN A 12 15.83 -1.97 -4.68
CA GLN A 12 17.24 -1.73 -4.33
C GLN A 12 18.18 -1.90 -5.52
N ASP A 13 17.79 -2.71 -6.51
CA ASP A 13 18.59 -2.94 -7.72
C ASP A 13 18.31 -1.88 -8.80
N GLY A 14 17.48 -0.89 -8.51
CA GLY A 14 17.12 0.15 -9.45
C GLY A 14 16.08 -0.29 -10.49
N LYS A 15 15.50 -1.47 -10.34
CA LYS A 15 14.46 -1.96 -11.25
C LYS A 15 13.11 -1.38 -10.88
N ARG A 16 12.29 -1.12 -11.89
CA ARG A 16 10.93 -0.62 -11.69
C ARG A 16 10.11 -1.65 -10.93
N ARG A 17 9.43 -1.19 -9.89
CA ARG A 17 8.57 -2.02 -9.06
C ARG A 17 7.19 -1.39 -9.01
N GLU A 18 6.18 -2.15 -9.41
CA GLU A 18 4.78 -1.72 -9.35
C GLU A 18 4.15 -2.30 -8.11
N VAL A 19 3.45 -1.47 -7.33
CA VAL A 19 2.79 -1.89 -6.10
C VAL A 19 1.30 -1.62 -6.22
N ARG A 20 0.50 -2.57 -5.77
CA ARG A 20 -0.94 -2.46 -5.76
C ARG A 20 -1.44 -2.73 -4.34
N ALA A 21 -2.20 -1.79 -3.79
CA ALA A 21 -2.85 -1.96 -2.49
C ALA A 21 -4.36 -1.95 -2.71
N THR A 22 -5.04 -2.96 -2.21
CA THR A 22 -6.48 -3.08 -2.35
C THR A 22 -7.11 -3.22 -0.97
N LYS A 23 -8.13 -2.40 -0.69
CA LYS A 23 -8.91 -2.51 0.53
C LYS A 23 -10.22 -3.20 0.20
N PHE A 24 -10.48 -4.31 0.88
CA PHE A 24 -11.70 -5.07 0.71
C PHE A 24 -12.14 -5.59 2.08
N GLY A 25 -13.39 -5.32 2.44
CA GLY A 25 -13.93 -5.74 3.73
C GLY A 25 -13.16 -5.19 4.92
N GLY A 26 -12.60 -3.99 4.81
CA GLY A 26 -11.85 -3.35 5.88
C GLY A 26 -10.40 -3.79 6.01
N ALA A 27 -9.95 -4.71 5.17
CA ALA A 27 -8.57 -5.21 5.20
C ALA A 27 -7.80 -4.74 3.96
N TRP A 28 -6.55 -4.36 4.17
CA TRP A 28 -5.64 -4.00 3.08
C TRP A 28 -4.85 -5.20 2.63
N ARG A 29 -4.74 -5.38 1.31
CA ARG A 29 -3.92 -6.41 0.70
C ARG A 29 -2.93 -5.75 -0.25
N PHE A 30 -1.67 -6.16 -0.15
CA PHE A 30 -0.59 -5.61 -0.95
C PHE A 30 -0.04 -6.67 -1.88
N GLN A 31 0.25 -6.26 -3.11
CA GLN A 31 0.96 -7.09 -4.06
C GLN A 31 1.90 -6.21 -4.87
N ALA A 32 2.99 -6.79 -5.34
CA ALA A 32 3.98 -6.05 -6.10
C ALA A 32 4.57 -6.91 -7.20
N LYS A 33 5.04 -6.24 -8.25
CA LYS A 33 5.68 -6.88 -9.38
C LYS A 33 6.86 -6.04 -9.80
N THR A 34 8.03 -6.66 -9.86
CA THR A 34 9.25 -6.02 -10.31
C THR A 34 9.45 -6.26 -11.80
N ALA A 35 10.07 -5.34 -12.50
CA ALA A 35 10.37 -5.50 -13.92
C ALA A 35 11.10 -6.82 -14.17
N GLY A 36 10.59 -7.62 -15.08
CA GLY A 36 11.10 -8.95 -15.37
C GLY A 36 10.36 -10.08 -14.69
N ASP A 37 9.56 -9.80 -13.66
CA ASP A 37 8.75 -10.83 -13.01
C ASP A 37 7.59 -11.23 -13.92
N LEU A 38 7.27 -12.52 -13.89
CA LEU A 38 6.12 -13.05 -14.65
C LEU A 38 4.83 -12.98 -13.84
N GLU A 39 4.93 -12.97 -12.52
CA GLU A 39 3.78 -13.00 -11.64
C GLU A 39 3.87 -11.95 -10.54
N TRP A 40 2.72 -11.59 -9.99
CA TRP A 40 2.63 -10.71 -8.83
C TRP A 40 2.99 -11.47 -7.56
N THR A 41 3.76 -10.79 -6.67
CA THR A 41 4.03 -11.31 -5.34
C THR A 41 2.98 -10.76 -4.38
N TYR A 42 2.31 -11.63 -3.64
CA TYR A 42 1.33 -11.25 -2.63
C TYR A 42 2.00 -11.24 -1.27
N TYR A 43 1.79 -10.18 -0.52
CA TYR A 43 2.40 -10.01 0.80
C TYR A 43 1.36 -10.27 1.88
N GLU A 44 1.58 -11.27 2.73
CA GLU A 44 0.76 -11.47 3.92
C GLU A 44 1.02 -10.34 4.92
N ARG A 45 2.28 -9.91 5.01
CA ARG A 45 2.69 -8.75 5.81
C ARG A 45 3.31 -7.75 4.86
N PRO A 46 2.65 -6.61 4.62
CA PRO A 46 3.20 -5.62 3.71
C PRO A 46 4.51 -5.05 4.23
N LEU A 47 5.37 -4.66 3.31
CA LEU A 47 6.60 -3.97 3.66
C LEU A 47 6.26 -2.60 4.24
N LEU A 48 6.97 -2.20 5.29
CA LEU A 48 6.72 -0.89 5.91
C LEU A 48 6.83 0.24 4.89
N GLU A 49 7.82 0.19 4.00
CA GLU A 49 7.97 1.20 2.95
C GLU A 49 6.73 1.33 2.07
N ASP A 50 6.06 0.21 1.78
CA ASP A 50 4.85 0.22 0.97
C ASP A 50 3.67 0.80 1.74
N VAL A 51 3.56 0.50 3.02
CA VAL A 51 2.51 1.04 3.88
C VAL A 51 2.66 2.55 4.02
N LEU A 52 3.89 3.02 4.20
CA LEU A 52 4.15 4.45 4.31
C LEU A 52 3.87 5.18 3.00
N ALA A 53 4.20 4.57 1.87
CA ALA A 53 3.87 5.14 0.56
C ALA A 53 2.36 5.23 0.37
N LEU A 54 1.63 4.20 0.76
CA LEU A 54 0.17 4.21 0.68
C LEU A 54 -0.43 5.29 1.58
N LYS A 55 0.11 5.47 2.78
CA LYS A 55 -0.36 6.52 3.68
C LYS A 55 -0.23 7.89 3.02
N GLU A 56 0.90 8.15 2.38
CA GLU A 56 1.12 9.42 1.69
C GLU A 56 0.10 9.63 0.57
N ILE A 57 -0.12 8.58 -0.24
CA ILE A 57 -1.08 8.64 -1.35
C ILE A 57 -2.49 8.91 -0.84
N ILE A 58 -2.93 8.17 0.18
CA ILE A 58 -4.28 8.30 0.72
C ILE A 58 -4.46 9.65 1.40
N THR A 59 -3.45 10.14 2.10
CA THR A 59 -3.51 11.45 2.75
C THR A 59 -3.72 12.55 1.72
N ARG A 60 -3.01 12.49 0.59
CA ARG A 60 -3.21 13.44 -0.49
C ARG A 60 -4.61 13.35 -1.09
N LYS A 61 -5.12 12.13 -1.28
CA LYS A 61 -6.49 11.93 -1.80
C LYS A 61 -7.53 12.44 -0.81
N TYR A 62 -7.31 12.24 0.48
CA TYR A 62 -8.20 12.77 1.52
C TYR A 62 -8.24 14.29 1.48
N GLN A 63 -7.10 14.95 1.34
CA GLN A 63 -7.04 16.41 1.24
C GLN A 63 -7.80 16.92 0.02
N ARG A 64 -7.89 16.12 -1.04
CA ARG A 64 -8.65 16.44 -2.24
C ARG A 64 -10.06 15.86 -2.21
N ARG A 65 -10.51 15.35 -1.08
CA ARG A 65 -11.82 14.73 -0.87
C ARG A 65 -12.07 13.51 -1.76
N ARG A 66 -10.99 12.79 -2.12
CA ARG A 66 -11.07 11.57 -2.92
C ARG A 66 -10.85 10.29 -2.11
N ALA A 67 -10.64 10.42 -0.81
CA ALA A 67 -10.55 9.30 0.10
C ALA A 67 -11.25 9.67 1.41
N SER A 68 -11.72 8.67 2.15
CA SER A 68 -12.43 8.90 3.40
C SER A 68 -11.47 8.95 4.58
N ILE A 69 -11.92 9.55 5.69
CA ILE A 69 -11.15 9.54 6.93
C ILE A 69 -10.96 8.10 7.43
N GLU A 70 -11.92 7.21 7.12
CA GLU A 70 -11.81 5.80 7.50
C GLU A 70 -10.64 5.13 6.80
N ASP A 71 -10.37 5.48 5.54
CA ASP A 71 -9.22 4.96 4.81
C ASP A 71 -7.91 5.41 5.48
N VAL A 72 -7.82 6.69 5.85
CA VAL A 72 -6.64 7.22 6.55
C VAL A 72 -6.44 6.50 7.87
N ALA A 73 -7.51 6.35 8.65
CA ALA A 73 -7.44 5.69 9.95
C ALA A 73 -7.03 4.22 9.83
N SER A 74 -7.51 3.52 8.80
CA SER A 74 -7.15 2.11 8.60
C SER A 74 -5.67 1.93 8.28
N ILE A 75 -5.08 2.86 7.54
CA ILE A 75 -3.65 2.83 7.24
C ILE A 75 -2.82 3.13 8.49
N GLU A 76 -3.25 4.06 9.31
CA GLU A 76 -2.54 4.38 10.55
C GLU A 76 -2.52 3.18 11.50
N LYS A 77 -3.64 2.44 11.58
CA LYS A 77 -3.69 1.20 12.36
C LYS A 77 -2.72 0.16 11.81
N LEU A 78 -2.62 0.06 10.51
CA LEU A 78 -1.71 -0.91 9.87
C LEU A 78 -0.26 -0.56 10.19
N ILE A 79 0.11 0.71 10.16
CA ILE A 79 1.45 1.18 10.51
C ILE A 79 1.76 0.84 11.97
N GLN A 80 0.80 1.10 12.86
CA GLN A 80 0.97 0.83 14.28
C GLN A 80 1.21 -0.66 14.54
N ARG A 81 0.49 -1.54 13.85
CA ARG A 81 0.69 -2.98 13.95
C ARG A 81 2.08 -3.38 13.49
N GLN A 82 2.59 -2.77 12.41
CA GLN A 82 3.93 -3.03 11.91
C GLN A 82 4.98 -2.64 12.94
N GLU A 83 4.82 -1.50 13.59
CA GLU A 83 5.73 -1.03 14.62
C GLU A 83 5.68 -1.91 15.86
N ASP A 84 4.49 -2.35 16.27
CA ASP A 84 4.31 -3.19 17.45
C ASP A 84 4.89 -4.59 17.26
N ASN A 85 4.91 -5.08 16.03
CA ASN A 85 5.42 -6.41 15.69
C ASN A 85 6.88 -6.40 15.22
N GLY A 86 7.41 -5.21 15.05
CA GLY A 86 8.79 -5.03 14.58
C GLY A 86 9.80 -5.08 15.68
#